data_cd580b259d318be3c55ba6a42e961be2
#
_entry.id   cd580b259d318be3c55ba6a42e961be2
#
_cell.length_a   1.000
_cell.length_b   1.000
_cell.length_c   1.000
_cell.angle_alpha   90.00
_cell.angle_beta   90.00
_cell.angle_gamma   90.00
#
_symmetry.space_group_name_H-M   'P 1'
#
loop_
_entity.id
_entity.type
_entity.pdbx_description
1 polymer ?
#
loop_
_entity_poly.entity_id
_entity_poly.type
_entity_poly.pdbx_seq_one_letter_code
_entity_poly.pdbx_strand_id
1 'polypeptide(L)'
;LRSFNHGQDLSVEQQVLVDESLPTMQWLAQHGVRFEPIYGRQSFEQDGRFVFWGGLTLAAAGEGPGLVDRELAVMHDLGGSIRYSSGVADLIVSDGRVCGVVLESGEEVHASAVVLACGGFEANADMRVEHLGQDWKVAKVRGTPHNTGIGLDLAYTQGAKRHGAYENCHATPMDLHMPDFANLDLPHLERKNYRKICYFLGIMLNDRGERFVDEGKDFRNYTYAQFGRAVLEQPGHRAWQLFDAKVSELLYEEYRFHDAAFVESETLDGLIAQLDEVDQEQACATVAAFNAAVDQETRFDPSIKDGKQAAGIQPPKSNWAQSLDTPPFRAFPVTGGITFTYGGLQVDDRGSVLRDDGSLIEGLHACGELVGGVFIGGYPGGSGLTSGAVFGRRAGLGAADSGSRRNRGAPA
;
A
#
# COMPACT_ATOMS: atom_id res chain seq x y z
N LEU A 1 5.27 4.56 13.51
CA LEU A 1 3.87 4.18 13.78
C LEU A 1 3.15 5.24 14.62
N ARG A 2 3.70 5.75 15.73
CA ARG A 2 3.03 6.78 16.57
C ARG A 2 2.60 8.03 15.81
N SER A 3 3.37 8.51 14.84
CA SER A 3 2.99 9.66 14.01
C SER A 3 1.75 9.39 13.15
N PHE A 4 1.51 8.13 12.78
CA PHE A 4 0.32 7.70 12.03
C PHE A 4 -0.90 7.40 12.91
N ASN A 5 -0.69 7.29 14.24
CA ASN A 5 -1.76 7.10 15.21
C ASN A 5 -2.26 8.44 15.79
N HIS A 6 -2.02 9.55 15.12
CA HIS A 6 -2.38 10.88 15.63
C HIS A 6 -1.85 11.17 17.05
N GLY A 7 -0.65 10.64 17.37
CA GLY A 7 0.01 10.78 18.66
C GLY A 7 -0.48 9.82 19.76
N GLN A 8 -1.39 8.91 19.45
CA GLN A 8 -1.82 7.85 20.39
C GLN A 8 -0.74 6.78 20.57
N ASP A 9 -0.84 6.02 21.64
CA ASP A 9 0.02 4.86 21.88
C ASP A 9 -0.16 3.77 20.81
N LEU A 10 0.85 2.90 20.72
CA LEU A 10 0.78 1.77 19.78
C LEU A 10 -0.30 0.78 20.21
N SER A 11 -1.03 0.24 19.25
CA SER A 11 -1.86 -0.95 19.46
C SER A 11 -0.99 -2.16 19.84
N VAL A 12 -1.62 -3.22 20.33
CA VAL A 12 -0.92 -4.48 20.61
C VAL A 12 -0.26 -5.04 19.36
N GLU A 13 -0.98 -5.01 18.24
CA GLU A 13 -0.51 -5.49 16.93
C GLU A 13 0.65 -4.65 16.41
N GLN A 14 0.60 -3.34 16.60
CA GLN A 14 1.70 -2.44 16.23
C GLN A 14 2.95 -2.70 17.08
N GLN A 15 2.78 -2.96 18.39
CA GLN A 15 3.89 -3.29 19.26
C GLN A 15 4.53 -4.62 18.84
N VAL A 16 3.73 -5.64 18.53
CA VAL A 16 4.19 -6.92 17.99
C VAL A 16 5.00 -6.70 16.70
N LEU A 17 4.49 -5.90 15.76
CA LEU A 17 5.22 -5.61 14.54
C LEU A 17 6.58 -4.96 14.81
N VAL A 18 6.64 -3.99 15.74
CA VAL A 18 7.90 -3.32 16.10
C VAL A 18 8.90 -4.30 16.71
N ASP A 19 8.45 -5.10 17.68
CA ASP A 19 9.33 -6.00 18.44
C ASP A 19 9.84 -7.18 17.60
N GLU A 20 9.01 -7.68 16.69
CA GLU A 20 9.33 -8.88 15.91
C GLU A 20 9.80 -8.63 14.47
N SER A 21 9.80 -7.38 14.00
CA SER A 21 10.21 -7.07 12.63
C SER A 21 11.63 -7.54 12.33
N LEU A 22 12.62 -7.13 13.13
CA LEU A 22 14.02 -7.51 12.92
C LEU A 22 14.27 -9.02 13.10
N PRO A 23 13.78 -9.69 14.16
CA PRO A 23 13.89 -11.15 14.29
C PRO A 23 13.28 -11.92 13.11
N THR A 24 12.15 -11.43 12.58
CA THR A 24 11.48 -12.08 11.44
C THR A 24 12.27 -11.87 10.14
N MET A 25 12.81 -10.68 9.90
CA MET A 25 13.67 -10.43 8.74
C MET A 25 14.94 -11.28 8.79
N GLN A 26 15.54 -11.46 9.98
CA GLN A 26 16.68 -12.35 10.18
C GLN A 26 16.30 -13.81 9.92
N TRP A 27 15.11 -14.24 10.34
CA TRP A 27 14.59 -15.58 10.08
C TRP A 27 14.39 -15.82 8.58
N LEU A 28 13.81 -14.88 7.84
CA LEU A 28 13.69 -14.96 6.37
C LEU A 28 15.07 -15.06 5.70
N ALA A 29 16.04 -14.27 6.16
CA ALA A 29 17.42 -14.33 5.64
C ALA A 29 18.08 -15.70 5.89
N GLN A 30 17.87 -16.30 7.06
CA GLN A 30 18.33 -17.66 7.38
C GLN A 30 17.70 -18.73 6.46
N HIS A 31 16.49 -18.47 5.94
CA HIS A 31 15.81 -19.32 4.95
C HIS A 31 16.14 -18.91 3.50
N GLY A 32 17.15 -18.03 3.32
CA GLY A 32 17.75 -17.70 2.04
C GLY A 32 17.09 -16.55 1.28
N VAL A 33 16.18 -15.80 1.89
CA VAL A 33 15.73 -14.51 1.34
C VAL A 33 16.90 -13.53 1.42
N ARG A 34 17.24 -12.93 0.28
CA ARG A 34 18.26 -11.88 0.22
C ARG A 34 17.59 -10.52 0.23
N PHE A 35 18.19 -9.57 0.95
CA PHE A 35 17.71 -8.19 1.02
C PHE A 35 18.75 -7.23 0.47
N GLU A 36 18.27 -6.21 -0.23
CA GLU A 36 19.11 -5.17 -0.83
C GLU A 36 18.50 -3.77 -0.63
N PRO A 37 19.31 -2.71 -0.54
CA PRO A 37 18.83 -1.34 -0.47
C PRO A 37 18.11 -0.93 -1.75
N ILE A 38 17.02 -0.16 -1.61
CA ILE A 38 16.25 0.35 -2.74
C ILE A 38 16.89 1.65 -3.23
N TYR A 39 17.89 1.59 -4.11
CA TYR A 39 18.59 2.76 -4.62
C TYR A 39 17.68 3.67 -5.43
N GLY A 40 16.94 3.15 -6.40
CA GLY A 40 16.18 3.94 -7.36
C GLY A 40 14.99 4.73 -6.78
N ARG A 41 14.54 4.43 -5.56
CA ARG A 41 13.34 5.05 -4.96
C ARG A 41 13.54 5.57 -3.54
N GLN A 42 14.71 5.32 -2.93
CA GLN A 42 15.00 5.67 -1.54
C GLN A 42 16.28 6.48 -1.41
N SER A 43 16.91 6.82 -2.53
CA SER A 43 18.10 7.64 -2.53
C SER A 43 18.13 8.58 -3.73
N PHE A 44 18.91 9.65 -3.60
CA PHE A 44 19.34 10.50 -4.70
C PHE A 44 20.85 10.43 -4.81
N GLU A 45 21.38 10.44 -6.02
CA GLU A 45 22.81 10.54 -6.24
C GLU A 45 23.24 12.00 -6.09
N GLN A 46 24.17 12.25 -5.19
CA GLN A 46 24.78 13.56 -4.93
C GLN A 46 26.29 13.38 -4.83
N ASP A 47 27.05 14.12 -5.63
CA ASP A 47 28.52 14.10 -5.63
C ASP A 47 29.11 12.67 -5.72
N GLY A 48 28.52 11.81 -6.54
CA GLY A 48 28.92 10.42 -6.73
C GLY A 48 28.60 9.48 -5.55
N ARG A 49 27.70 9.88 -4.65
CA ARG A 49 27.24 9.09 -3.51
C ARG A 49 25.73 8.99 -3.49
N PHE A 50 25.22 7.82 -3.07
CA PHE A 50 23.80 7.65 -2.82
C PHE A 50 23.44 8.18 -1.42
N VAL A 51 22.58 9.20 -1.38
CA VAL A 51 22.02 9.77 -0.14
C VAL A 51 20.62 9.20 0.05
N PHE A 52 20.45 8.33 1.04
CA PHE A 52 19.16 7.74 1.40
C PHE A 52 18.37 8.71 2.27
N TRP A 53 17.09 8.87 1.97
CA TRP A 53 16.21 9.81 2.64
C TRP A 53 14.98 9.08 3.24
N GLY A 54 14.39 9.64 4.29
CA GLY A 54 13.19 9.09 4.92
C GLY A 54 13.35 7.68 5.52
N GLY A 55 14.59 7.25 5.77
CA GLY A 55 14.94 5.93 6.27
C GLY A 55 15.34 4.94 5.16
N LEU A 56 16.14 3.94 5.52
CA LEU A 56 16.56 2.87 4.62
C LEU A 56 15.53 1.76 4.58
N THR A 57 14.80 1.64 3.48
CA THR A 57 13.91 0.51 3.22
C THR A 57 14.65 -0.53 2.37
N LEU A 58 14.56 -1.79 2.74
CA LEU A 58 15.11 -2.91 1.99
C LEU A 58 14.05 -3.52 1.08
N ALA A 59 14.46 -4.01 -0.08
CA ALA A 59 13.70 -4.90 -0.93
C ALA A 59 14.23 -6.34 -0.81
N ALA A 60 13.39 -7.32 -1.06
CA ALA A 60 13.88 -8.65 -1.39
C ALA A 60 14.54 -8.63 -2.77
N ALA A 61 15.66 -9.31 -2.95
CA ALA A 61 16.31 -9.44 -4.24
C ALA A 61 15.38 -10.13 -5.24
N GLY A 62 15.21 -9.54 -6.42
CA GLY A 62 14.19 -9.95 -7.40
C GLY A 62 12.78 -9.47 -7.07
N GLU A 63 12.65 -8.54 -6.11
CA GLU A 63 11.38 -7.93 -5.66
C GLU A 63 10.34 -8.99 -5.22
N GLY A 64 9.05 -8.78 -5.55
CA GLY A 64 7.98 -9.71 -5.18
C GLY A 64 8.16 -11.12 -5.73
N PRO A 65 8.44 -11.32 -7.03
CA PRO A 65 8.72 -12.64 -7.58
C PRO A 65 9.88 -13.35 -6.90
N GLY A 66 11.01 -12.67 -6.68
CA GLY A 66 12.17 -13.26 -6.02
C GLY A 66 11.88 -13.68 -4.57
N LEU A 67 11.07 -12.92 -3.83
CA LEU A 67 10.60 -13.30 -2.50
C LEU A 67 9.74 -14.56 -2.57
N VAL A 68 8.72 -14.56 -3.42
CA VAL A 68 7.77 -15.68 -3.56
C VAL A 68 8.48 -16.96 -4.03
N ASP A 69 9.35 -16.87 -5.04
CA ASP A 69 10.11 -18.01 -5.54
C ASP A 69 10.95 -18.67 -4.44
N ARG A 70 11.57 -17.83 -3.59
CA ARG A 70 12.37 -18.34 -2.48
C ARG A 70 11.52 -18.99 -1.40
N GLU A 71 10.41 -18.39 -1.02
CA GLU A 71 9.49 -18.96 -0.03
C GLU A 71 8.87 -20.26 -0.52
N LEU A 72 8.48 -20.33 -1.81
CA LEU A 72 7.99 -21.55 -2.44
C LEU A 72 9.03 -22.68 -2.43
N ALA A 73 10.28 -22.37 -2.75
CA ALA A 73 11.36 -23.36 -2.71
C ALA A 73 11.52 -23.95 -1.30
N VAL A 74 11.55 -23.09 -0.26
CA VAL A 74 11.64 -23.54 1.14
C VAL A 74 10.43 -24.39 1.54
N MET A 75 9.24 -23.96 1.16
CA MET A 75 8.01 -24.70 1.44
C MET A 75 8.05 -26.11 0.81
N HIS A 76 8.47 -26.23 -0.44
CA HIS A 76 8.63 -27.53 -1.13
C HIS A 76 9.69 -28.40 -0.47
N ASP A 77 10.85 -27.85 -0.10
CA ASP A 77 11.92 -28.56 0.61
C ASP A 77 11.45 -29.14 1.96
N LEU A 78 10.48 -28.46 2.59
CA LEU A 78 9.83 -28.89 3.83
C LEU A 78 8.63 -29.83 3.61
N GLY A 79 8.32 -30.22 2.36
CA GLY A 79 7.22 -31.13 2.02
C GLY A 79 5.86 -30.45 1.89
N GLY A 80 5.81 -29.13 1.86
CA GLY A 80 4.57 -28.37 1.59
C GLY A 80 4.16 -28.48 0.12
N SER A 81 2.87 -28.25 -0.16
CA SER A 81 2.31 -28.26 -1.51
C SER A 81 1.39 -27.08 -1.75
N ILE A 82 1.28 -26.64 -3.02
CA ILE A 82 0.34 -25.62 -3.47
C ILE A 82 -0.63 -26.23 -4.45
N ARG A 83 -1.89 -25.87 -4.29
CA ARG A 83 -2.96 -26.16 -5.26
C ARG A 83 -3.42 -24.85 -5.87
N TYR A 84 -3.10 -24.66 -7.15
CA TYR A 84 -3.58 -23.52 -7.93
C TYR A 84 -5.01 -23.77 -8.43
N SER A 85 -5.71 -22.70 -8.80
CA SER A 85 -7.10 -22.74 -9.29
C SER A 85 -8.03 -23.49 -8.34
N SER A 86 -7.83 -23.28 -7.03
CA SER A 86 -8.52 -23.99 -5.96
C SER A 86 -9.08 -22.98 -4.96
N GLY A 87 -10.00 -22.12 -5.41
CA GLY A 87 -10.69 -21.14 -4.59
C GLY A 87 -11.44 -21.81 -3.43
N VAL A 88 -11.42 -21.18 -2.26
CA VAL A 88 -12.13 -21.65 -1.05
C VAL A 88 -13.48 -20.96 -0.99
N ALA A 89 -14.55 -21.76 -0.86
CA ALA A 89 -15.91 -21.27 -0.77
C ALA A 89 -16.45 -21.26 0.67
N ASP A 90 -16.00 -22.18 1.54
CA ASP A 90 -16.49 -22.29 2.92
C ASP A 90 -15.47 -22.95 3.85
N LEU A 91 -15.72 -22.86 5.16
CA LEU A 91 -14.97 -23.54 6.21
C LEU A 91 -15.71 -24.83 6.64
N ILE A 92 -14.98 -25.91 6.84
CA ILE A 92 -15.52 -27.11 7.46
C ILE A 92 -15.44 -26.96 8.98
N VAL A 93 -16.60 -27.04 9.64
CA VAL A 93 -16.69 -26.91 11.10
C VAL A 93 -17.30 -28.21 11.69
N SER A 94 -16.62 -28.77 12.69
CA SER A 94 -17.13 -29.91 13.47
C SER A 94 -16.91 -29.61 14.96
N ASP A 95 -17.97 -29.82 15.76
CA ASP A 95 -17.94 -29.59 17.20
C ASP A 95 -17.43 -28.19 17.61
N GLY A 96 -17.82 -27.17 16.83
CA GLY A 96 -17.41 -25.77 17.08
C GLY A 96 -15.97 -25.43 16.70
N ARG A 97 -15.26 -26.35 16.05
CA ARG A 97 -13.87 -26.21 15.60
C ARG A 97 -13.79 -26.19 14.08
N VAL A 98 -12.98 -25.30 13.53
CA VAL A 98 -12.59 -25.30 12.12
C VAL A 98 -11.62 -26.47 11.88
N CYS A 99 -11.96 -27.34 10.94
CA CYS A 99 -11.23 -28.56 10.64
C CYS A 99 -11.00 -28.81 9.14
N GLY A 100 -11.10 -27.76 8.32
CA GLY A 100 -10.86 -27.81 6.89
C GLY A 100 -11.54 -26.70 6.12
N VAL A 101 -11.50 -26.84 4.80
CA VAL A 101 -12.14 -25.91 3.85
C VAL A 101 -12.90 -26.67 2.78
N VAL A 102 -13.97 -26.05 2.26
CA VAL A 102 -14.68 -26.49 1.06
C VAL A 102 -14.21 -25.63 -0.11
N LEU A 103 -13.76 -26.26 -1.17
CA LEU A 103 -13.37 -25.58 -2.38
C LEU A 103 -14.59 -25.17 -3.22
N GLU A 104 -14.42 -24.20 -4.11
CA GLU A 104 -15.47 -23.81 -5.09
C GLU A 104 -15.93 -24.99 -5.98
N SER A 105 -15.09 -26.00 -6.14
CA SER A 105 -15.44 -27.26 -6.82
C SER A 105 -16.38 -28.17 -6.03
N GLY A 106 -16.62 -27.87 -4.74
CA GLY A 106 -17.33 -28.70 -3.80
C GLY A 106 -16.46 -29.78 -3.12
N GLU A 107 -15.17 -29.85 -3.42
CA GLU A 107 -14.23 -30.78 -2.74
C GLU A 107 -13.98 -30.29 -1.32
N GLU A 108 -13.99 -31.24 -0.36
CA GLU A 108 -13.62 -30.99 1.02
C GLU A 108 -12.13 -31.30 1.24
N VAL A 109 -11.41 -30.36 1.87
CA VAL A 109 -10.00 -30.52 2.27
C VAL A 109 -9.92 -30.42 3.78
N HIS A 110 -9.73 -31.55 4.45
CA HIS A 110 -9.62 -31.61 5.91
C HIS A 110 -8.22 -31.27 6.40
N ALA A 111 -8.15 -30.53 7.51
CA ALA A 111 -6.91 -30.10 8.16
C ALA A 111 -7.08 -30.00 9.67
N SER A 112 -5.99 -30.04 10.43
CA SER A 112 -6.00 -29.82 11.88
C SER A 112 -6.24 -28.35 12.26
N ALA A 113 -5.88 -27.44 11.36
CA ALA A 113 -6.10 -26.00 11.49
C ALA A 113 -6.11 -25.35 10.09
N VAL A 114 -6.74 -24.18 9.98
CA VAL A 114 -6.77 -23.34 8.78
C VAL A 114 -6.15 -21.99 9.10
N VAL A 115 -5.26 -21.51 8.24
CA VAL A 115 -4.72 -20.14 8.31
C VAL A 115 -5.27 -19.33 7.13
N LEU A 116 -6.04 -18.31 7.42
CA LEU A 116 -6.51 -17.36 6.42
C LEU A 116 -5.38 -16.36 6.10
N ALA A 117 -4.96 -16.32 4.83
CA ALA A 117 -3.89 -15.45 4.32
C ALA A 117 -4.27 -14.82 2.96
N CYS A 118 -5.57 -14.64 2.70
CA CYS A 118 -6.14 -14.30 1.40
C CYS A 118 -6.38 -12.79 1.21
N GLY A 119 -5.73 -11.94 2.00
CA GLY A 119 -5.77 -10.48 1.84
C GLY A 119 -7.05 -9.82 2.38
N GLY A 120 -7.19 -8.53 2.10
CA GLY A 120 -8.33 -7.72 2.51
C GLY A 120 -9.47 -7.69 1.49
N PHE A 121 -10.11 -6.52 1.36
CA PHE A 121 -11.27 -6.34 0.49
C PHE A 121 -11.07 -5.26 -0.59
N GLU A 122 -9.83 -4.87 -0.87
CA GLU A 122 -9.54 -3.78 -1.81
C GLU A 122 -10.01 -4.04 -3.24
N ALA A 123 -10.17 -5.32 -3.66
CA ALA A 123 -10.72 -5.68 -4.96
C ALA A 123 -12.26 -5.69 -5.00
N ASN A 124 -12.94 -5.64 -3.84
CA ASN A 124 -14.40 -5.64 -3.75
C ASN A 124 -14.96 -4.21 -3.71
N ALA A 125 -15.53 -3.76 -4.82
CA ALA A 125 -16.05 -2.40 -4.95
C ALA A 125 -17.17 -2.07 -3.95
N ASP A 126 -18.02 -3.04 -3.62
CA ASP A 126 -19.14 -2.85 -2.70
C ASP A 126 -18.64 -2.71 -1.26
N MET A 127 -17.68 -3.54 -0.84
CA MET A 127 -17.03 -3.39 0.47
C MET A 127 -16.23 -2.10 0.58
N ARG A 128 -15.57 -1.65 -0.51
CA ARG A 128 -14.94 -0.32 -0.51
C ARG A 128 -15.95 0.79 -0.29
N VAL A 129 -17.10 0.74 -0.95
CA VAL A 129 -18.18 1.73 -0.75
C VAL A 129 -18.71 1.67 0.68
N GLU A 130 -18.96 0.48 1.21
CA GLU A 130 -19.48 0.28 2.57
C GLU A 130 -18.55 0.87 3.63
N HIS A 131 -17.25 0.62 3.51
CA HIS A 131 -16.30 0.95 4.57
C HIS A 131 -15.55 2.26 4.35
N LEU A 132 -15.23 2.60 3.10
CA LEU A 132 -14.39 3.74 2.76
C LEU A 132 -15.17 4.93 2.18
N GLY A 133 -16.38 4.69 1.66
CA GLY A 133 -17.27 5.72 1.09
C GLY A 133 -17.44 5.61 -0.43
N GLN A 134 -18.39 6.39 -0.98
CA GLN A 134 -18.83 6.29 -2.38
C GLN A 134 -17.72 6.54 -3.40
N ASP A 135 -16.81 7.46 -3.11
CA ASP A 135 -15.71 7.81 -4.01
C ASP A 135 -14.76 6.63 -4.27
N TRP A 136 -14.75 5.64 -3.39
CA TRP A 136 -13.90 4.46 -3.51
C TRP A 136 -14.40 3.42 -4.50
N LYS A 137 -15.63 3.59 -5.02
CA LYS A 137 -16.15 2.69 -6.06
C LYS A 137 -15.27 2.67 -7.31
N VAL A 138 -14.71 3.81 -7.67
CA VAL A 138 -13.88 4.00 -8.88
C VAL A 138 -12.38 3.88 -8.64
N ALA A 139 -11.96 3.64 -7.40
CA ALA A 139 -10.54 3.49 -7.07
C ALA A 139 -9.90 2.34 -7.86
N LYS A 140 -8.75 2.61 -8.45
CA LYS A 140 -7.93 1.58 -9.10
C LYS A 140 -7.31 0.66 -8.05
N VAL A 141 -7.17 -0.62 -8.35
CA VAL A 141 -6.55 -1.59 -7.44
C VAL A 141 -5.09 -1.81 -7.85
N ARG A 142 -4.18 -1.40 -7.00
CA ARG A 142 -2.76 -1.66 -7.19
C ARG A 142 -2.43 -3.08 -6.69
N GLY A 143 -2.96 -4.08 -7.34
CA GLY A 143 -2.82 -5.47 -6.92
C GLY A 143 -3.69 -6.41 -7.73
N THR A 144 -3.98 -7.54 -7.11
CA THR A 144 -4.77 -8.63 -7.67
C THR A 144 -6.29 -8.34 -7.62
N PRO A 145 -7.10 -8.90 -8.55
CA PRO A 145 -8.56 -8.90 -8.42
C PRO A 145 -9.09 -9.89 -7.36
N HIS A 146 -8.22 -10.66 -6.67
CA HIS A 146 -8.64 -11.76 -5.81
C HIS A 146 -8.78 -11.40 -4.33
N ASN A 147 -8.36 -10.22 -3.89
CA ASN A 147 -8.55 -9.75 -2.51
C ASN A 147 -9.96 -9.17 -2.34
N THR A 148 -10.96 -10.04 -2.29
CA THR A 148 -12.38 -9.70 -2.36
C THR A 148 -13.07 -9.63 -0.99
N GLY A 149 -12.33 -9.85 0.10
CA GLY A 149 -12.90 -9.92 1.45
C GLY A 149 -13.40 -11.30 1.84
N ILE A 150 -13.29 -12.33 0.98
CA ILE A 150 -13.82 -13.67 1.26
C ILE A 150 -13.32 -14.24 2.58
N GLY A 151 -12.04 -14.02 2.95
CA GLY A 151 -11.48 -14.50 4.21
C GLY A 151 -12.10 -13.84 5.44
N LEU A 152 -12.48 -12.56 5.32
CA LEU A 152 -13.21 -11.84 6.36
C LEU A 152 -14.62 -12.42 6.51
N ASP A 153 -15.34 -12.60 5.41
CA ASP A 153 -16.70 -13.16 5.41
C ASP A 153 -16.74 -14.57 6.00
N LEU A 154 -15.79 -15.43 5.59
CA LEU A 154 -15.65 -16.79 6.15
C LEU A 154 -15.41 -16.78 7.66
N ALA A 155 -14.58 -15.86 8.15
CA ALA A 155 -14.33 -15.71 9.58
C ALA A 155 -15.57 -15.17 10.32
N TYR A 156 -16.29 -14.20 9.73
CA TYR A 156 -17.48 -13.60 10.35
C TYR A 156 -18.63 -14.60 10.48
N THR A 157 -18.80 -15.52 9.54
CA THR A 157 -19.79 -16.61 9.68
C THR A 157 -19.51 -17.50 10.89
N GLN A 158 -18.26 -17.51 11.38
CA GLN A 158 -17.87 -18.22 12.61
C GLN A 158 -17.89 -17.30 13.86
N GLY A 159 -18.39 -16.08 13.75
CA GLY A 159 -18.47 -15.11 14.84
C GLY A 159 -17.15 -14.40 15.15
N ALA A 160 -16.26 -14.28 14.17
CA ALA A 160 -15.01 -13.55 14.33
C ALA A 160 -15.23 -12.06 14.59
N LYS A 161 -14.43 -11.51 15.48
CA LYS A 161 -14.48 -10.09 15.84
C LYS A 161 -13.84 -9.23 14.76
N ARG A 162 -14.56 -8.20 14.32
CA ARG A 162 -14.03 -7.13 13.50
C ARG A 162 -13.02 -6.29 14.32
N HIS A 163 -11.89 -5.95 13.73
CA HIS A 163 -10.85 -5.19 14.40
C HIS A 163 -10.13 -4.24 13.45
N GLY A 164 -9.64 -3.09 13.99
CA GLY A 164 -8.88 -2.11 13.23
C GLY A 164 -9.74 -1.08 12.49
N ALA A 165 -9.08 -0.31 11.62
CA ALA A 165 -9.63 0.88 10.97
C ALA A 165 -10.21 0.53 9.59
N TYR A 166 -11.45 0.06 9.55
CA TYR A 166 -12.15 -0.27 8.31
C TYR A 166 -12.36 0.92 7.37
N GLU A 167 -12.46 2.12 7.94
CA GLU A 167 -12.61 3.39 7.23
C GLU A 167 -11.30 3.89 6.60
N ASN A 168 -10.20 3.17 6.80
CA ASN A 168 -8.89 3.56 6.30
C ASN A 168 -8.22 2.46 5.46
N CYS A 169 -7.34 2.91 4.58
CA CYS A 169 -6.59 2.03 3.68
C CYS A 169 -5.28 2.69 3.23
N HIS A 170 -4.42 1.92 2.61
CA HIS A 170 -3.26 2.40 1.90
C HIS A 170 -3.66 2.80 0.48
N ALA A 171 -3.64 4.09 0.17
CA ALA A 171 -4.03 4.61 -1.14
C ALA A 171 -3.00 5.57 -1.72
N THR A 172 -2.56 5.32 -2.95
CA THR A 172 -1.55 6.12 -3.65
C THR A 172 -2.13 6.81 -4.88
N PRO A 173 -1.57 7.96 -5.28
CA PRO A 173 -1.84 8.46 -6.63
C PRO A 173 -1.32 7.46 -7.66
N MET A 174 -2.17 7.13 -8.62
CA MET A 174 -1.93 6.20 -9.72
C MET A 174 -2.15 6.90 -11.05
N ASP A 175 -1.55 6.39 -12.10
CA ASP A 175 -1.82 6.82 -13.46
C ASP A 175 -3.32 6.69 -13.76
N LEU A 176 -3.95 7.75 -14.26
CA LEU A 176 -5.39 7.76 -14.57
C LEU A 176 -5.78 6.64 -15.56
N HIS A 177 -4.89 6.31 -16.49
CA HIS A 177 -5.14 5.35 -17.55
C HIS A 177 -4.72 3.91 -17.20
N MET A 178 -4.30 3.67 -15.94
CA MET A 178 -4.04 2.29 -15.53
C MET A 178 -5.32 1.44 -15.61
N PRO A 179 -5.20 0.13 -15.90
CA PRO A 179 -6.33 -0.81 -15.76
C PRO A 179 -6.90 -0.81 -14.34
N ASP A 180 -8.11 -1.37 -14.16
CA ASP A 180 -8.75 -1.44 -12.83
C ASP A 180 -7.92 -2.25 -11.82
N PHE A 181 -7.15 -3.22 -12.31
CA PHE A 181 -6.21 -4.03 -11.52
C PHE A 181 -4.81 -3.98 -12.14
N ALA A 182 -3.80 -4.34 -11.36
CA ALA A 182 -2.45 -4.52 -11.89
C ALA A 182 -2.41 -5.64 -12.94
N ASN A 183 -1.54 -5.48 -13.95
CA ASN A 183 -1.40 -6.45 -15.06
C ASN A 183 -0.61 -7.69 -14.62
N LEU A 184 -1.18 -8.48 -13.70
CA LEU A 184 -0.51 -9.65 -13.12
C LEU A 184 -0.41 -10.83 -14.09
N ASP A 185 -1.20 -10.84 -15.17
CA ASP A 185 -1.14 -11.86 -16.23
C ASP A 185 0.08 -11.71 -17.14
N LEU A 186 0.73 -10.54 -17.11
CA LEU A 186 1.94 -10.30 -17.88
C LEU A 186 3.17 -10.91 -17.18
N PRO A 187 4.20 -11.34 -17.95
CA PRO A 187 5.50 -11.66 -17.38
C PRO A 187 6.03 -10.52 -16.52
N HIS A 188 6.75 -10.85 -15.44
CA HIS A 188 7.19 -9.85 -14.46
C HIS A 188 7.88 -8.62 -15.07
N LEU A 189 8.77 -8.84 -16.04
CA LEU A 189 9.52 -7.77 -16.70
C LEU A 189 8.66 -6.86 -17.60
N GLU A 190 7.44 -7.29 -17.94
CA GLU A 190 6.48 -6.54 -18.75
C GLU A 190 5.44 -5.81 -17.89
N ARG A 191 5.41 -6.09 -16.58
CA ARG A 191 4.47 -5.44 -15.65
C ARG A 191 4.90 -4.01 -15.38
N LYS A 192 3.95 -3.09 -15.52
CA LYS A 192 4.18 -1.68 -15.24
C LYS A 192 3.78 -1.33 -13.82
N ASN A 193 4.55 -0.44 -13.24
CA ASN A 193 4.20 0.19 -11.99
C ASN A 193 3.54 1.54 -12.27
N TYR A 194 2.24 1.61 -12.09
CA TYR A 194 1.45 2.80 -12.44
C TYR A 194 1.43 3.88 -11.35
N ARG A 195 2.25 3.78 -10.30
CA ARG A 195 2.29 4.78 -9.23
C ARG A 195 2.81 6.12 -9.73
N LYS A 196 2.17 7.20 -9.31
CA LYS A 196 2.57 8.58 -9.58
C LYS A 196 2.84 9.30 -8.25
N ILE A 197 3.97 8.99 -7.61
CA ILE A 197 4.30 9.40 -6.24
C ILE A 197 5.44 10.42 -6.14
N CYS A 198 5.84 11.05 -7.25
CA CYS A 198 6.80 12.15 -7.26
C CYS A 198 6.15 13.54 -7.04
N TYR A 199 4.89 13.61 -6.63
CA TYR A 199 4.14 14.85 -6.40
C TYR A 199 4.91 15.89 -5.57
N PHE A 200 5.78 15.46 -4.66
CA PHE A 200 6.59 16.37 -3.83
C PHE A 200 7.58 17.21 -4.63
N LEU A 201 7.96 16.80 -5.84
CA LEU A 201 8.83 17.53 -6.76
C LEU A 201 8.10 18.59 -7.60
N GLY A 202 6.75 18.56 -7.63
CA GLY A 202 5.90 19.45 -8.40
C GLY A 202 4.71 19.94 -7.59
N ILE A 203 3.60 20.22 -8.27
CA ILE A 203 2.31 20.57 -7.66
C ILE A 203 1.21 19.68 -8.22
N MET A 204 0.07 19.59 -7.50
CA MET A 204 -1.12 18.90 -7.99
C MET A 204 -2.29 19.87 -8.14
N LEU A 205 -2.97 19.82 -9.31
CA LEU A 205 -4.18 20.58 -9.61
C LEU A 205 -5.37 19.64 -9.80
N ASN A 206 -6.52 20.00 -9.22
CA ASN A 206 -7.81 19.35 -9.47
C ASN A 206 -8.52 19.95 -10.70
N ASP A 207 -9.73 19.47 -11.03
CA ASP A 207 -10.53 19.95 -12.15
C ASP A 207 -10.97 21.43 -12.00
N ARG A 208 -10.94 21.97 -10.77
CA ARG A 208 -11.18 23.41 -10.53
C ARG A 208 -9.95 24.27 -10.75
N GLY A 209 -8.83 23.71 -11.18
CA GLY A 209 -7.56 24.41 -11.31
C GLY A 209 -6.89 24.77 -9.96
N GLU A 210 -7.29 24.12 -8.87
CA GLU A 210 -6.84 24.43 -7.51
C GLU A 210 -5.88 23.37 -6.98
N ARG A 211 -4.89 23.77 -6.19
CA ARG A 211 -4.11 22.87 -5.33
C ARG A 211 -4.96 22.49 -4.13
N PHE A 212 -4.84 21.23 -3.69
CA PHE A 212 -5.69 20.66 -2.62
C PHE A 212 -4.91 19.95 -1.50
N VAL A 213 -3.60 19.80 -1.64
CA VAL A 213 -2.72 19.19 -0.63
C VAL A 213 -1.43 19.99 -0.48
N ASP A 214 -0.74 19.84 0.64
CA ASP A 214 0.67 20.21 0.80
C ASP A 214 1.53 19.06 0.27
N GLU A 215 1.98 19.14 -0.96
CA GLU A 215 2.79 18.12 -1.62
C GLU A 215 4.15 17.94 -0.95
N GLY A 216 4.61 18.97 -0.22
CA GLY A 216 5.86 19.00 0.52
C GLY A 216 5.71 18.73 2.03
N LYS A 217 4.57 18.25 2.50
CA LYS A 217 4.26 18.05 3.94
C LYS A 217 5.30 17.24 4.69
N ASP A 218 5.75 16.13 4.10
CA ASP A 218 6.77 15.26 4.68
C ASP A 218 7.41 14.39 3.58
N PHE A 219 8.46 13.65 3.94
CA PHE A 219 9.01 12.65 3.04
C PHE A 219 7.91 11.75 2.48
N ARG A 220 8.03 11.44 1.20
CA ARG A 220 7.07 10.60 0.48
C ARG A 220 6.68 9.33 1.25
N ASN A 221 7.62 8.68 1.94
CA ASN A 221 7.37 7.47 2.73
C ASN A 221 6.29 7.64 3.81
N TYR A 222 6.02 8.87 4.23
CA TYR A 222 5.02 9.19 5.25
C TYR A 222 3.72 9.75 4.68
N THR A 223 3.66 10.12 3.41
CA THR A 223 2.49 10.79 2.81
C THR A 223 1.85 10.00 1.68
N TYR A 224 2.61 9.20 0.94
CA TYR A 224 2.12 8.57 -0.30
C TYR A 224 0.90 7.65 -0.11
N ALA A 225 0.78 7.03 1.06
CA ALA A 225 -0.32 6.13 1.38
C ALA A 225 -1.65 6.86 1.70
N GLN A 226 -1.65 8.19 1.74
CA GLN A 226 -2.81 9.05 2.01
C GLN A 226 -3.22 9.86 0.78
N PHE A 227 -2.29 10.17 -0.12
CA PHE A 227 -2.56 11.09 -1.22
C PHE A 227 -3.42 10.49 -2.33
N GLY A 228 -3.54 9.16 -2.41
CA GLY A 228 -4.54 8.52 -3.27
C GLY A 228 -5.97 8.87 -2.86
N ARG A 229 -6.26 8.88 -1.54
CA ARG A 229 -7.53 9.35 -1.00
C ARG A 229 -7.78 10.82 -1.36
N ALA A 230 -6.80 11.68 -1.13
CA ALA A 230 -6.93 13.10 -1.42
C ALA A 230 -7.26 13.37 -2.90
N VAL A 231 -6.77 12.55 -3.83
CA VAL A 231 -7.14 12.63 -5.26
C VAL A 231 -8.57 12.12 -5.51
N LEU A 232 -8.98 11.00 -4.89
CA LEU A 232 -10.35 10.50 -5.04
C LEU A 232 -11.41 11.47 -4.52
N GLU A 233 -11.09 12.27 -3.51
CA GLU A 233 -11.97 13.29 -2.94
C GLU A 233 -12.09 14.55 -3.85
N GLN A 234 -11.31 14.65 -4.94
CA GLN A 234 -11.41 15.77 -5.88
C GLN A 234 -12.53 15.55 -6.91
N PRO A 235 -13.05 16.63 -7.52
CA PRO A 235 -13.98 16.52 -8.64
C PRO A 235 -13.44 15.58 -9.72
N GLY A 236 -14.30 14.74 -10.27
CA GLY A 236 -13.91 13.74 -11.27
C GLY A 236 -13.00 12.63 -10.76
N HIS A 237 -12.68 12.58 -9.43
CA HIS A 237 -11.80 11.59 -8.80
C HIS A 237 -10.40 11.55 -9.44
N ARG A 238 -9.91 12.71 -9.86
CA ARG A 238 -8.65 12.86 -10.59
C ARG A 238 -7.94 14.17 -10.25
N ALA A 239 -6.67 14.24 -10.65
CA ALA A 239 -5.86 15.44 -10.59
C ALA A 239 -4.75 15.38 -11.65
N TRP A 240 -4.05 16.49 -11.82
CA TRP A 240 -2.86 16.60 -12.65
C TRP A 240 -1.65 16.91 -11.79
N GLN A 241 -0.55 16.19 -11.98
CA GLN A 241 0.74 16.48 -11.36
C GLN A 241 1.60 17.25 -12.37
N LEU A 242 1.97 18.49 -12.03
CA LEU A 242 2.73 19.40 -12.89
C LEU A 242 4.20 19.46 -12.45
N PHE A 243 5.10 19.34 -13.40
CA PHE A 243 6.56 19.41 -13.22
C PHE A 243 7.19 20.29 -14.28
N ASP A 244 8.36 20.85 -13.97
CA ASP A 244 9.23 21.48 -14.96
C ASP A 244 10.51 20.68 -15.23
N ALA A 245 11.34 21.15 -16.13
CA ALA A 245 12.56 20.42 -16.56
C ALA A 245 13.56 20.22 -15.41
N LYS A 246 13.60 21.11 -14.40
CA LYS A 246 14.57 21.03 -13.28
C LYS A 246 14.51 19.74 -12.49
N VAL A 247 13.33 19.08 -12.46
CA VAL A 247 13.13 17.85 -11.71
C VAL A 247 13.00 16.60 -12.57
N SER A 248 13.10 16.72 -13.89
CA SER A 248 12.90 15.60 -14.82
C SER A 248 13.74 14.37 -14.50
N GLU A 249 15.00 14.56 -14.15
CA GLU A 249 15.93 13.48 -13.81
C GLU A 249 15.66 12.87 -12.40
N LEU A 250 14.90 13.58 -11.55
CA LEU A 250 14.52 13.12 -10.23
C LEU A 250 13.21 12.33 -10.23
N LEU A 251 12.44 12.41 -11.33
CA LEU A 251 11.21 11.62 -11.47
C LEU A 251 11.54 10.13 -11.56
N TYR A 252 10.75 9.32 -10.86
CA TYR A 252 10.94 7.88 -10.88
C TYR A 252 10.66 7.28 -12.26
N GLU A 253 11.10 6.04 -12.47
CA GLU A 253 10.95 5.33 -13.75
C GLU A 253 9.51 5.30 -14.27
N GLU A 254 8.51 5.24 -13.37
CA GLU A 254 7.09 5.21 -13.70
C GLU A 254 6.58 6.47 -14.45
N TYR A 255 7.33 7.55 -14.41
CA TYR A 255 7.06 8.79 -15.17
C TYR A 255 7.79 8.83 -16.52
N ARG A 256 8.75 7.93 -16.72
CA ARG A 256 9.65 7.91 -17.88
C ARG A 256 9.41 6.74 -18.83
N PHE A 257 8.41 5.89 -18.57
CA PHE A 257 8.00 4.87 -19.53
C PHE A 257 7.60 5.52 -20.86
N HIS A 258 7.99 4.89 -21.97
CA HIS A 258 7.73 5.42 -23.30
C HIS A 258 6.23 5.63 -23.60
N ASP A 259 5.37 4.95 -22.91
CA ASP A 259 3.90 5.02 -22.98
C ASP A 259 3.25 5.59 -21.70
N ALA A 260 4.02 6.30 -20.87
CA ALA A 260 3.45 7.06 -19.77
C ALA A 260 2.53 8.15 -20.34
N ALA A 261 1.30 8.22 -19.83
CA ALA A 261 0.38 9.28 -20.23
C ALA A 261 0.83 10.62 -19.61
N PHE A 262 1.14 11.60 -20.45
CA PHE A 262 1.43 12.97 -20.03
C PHE A 262 1.18 13.94 -21.19
N VAL A 263 1.07 15.21 -20.85
CA VAL A 263 1.10 16.32 -21.81
C VAL A 263 2.34 17.18 -21.56
N GLU A 264 2.88 17.79 -22.60
CA GLU A 264 4.12 18.58 -22.55
C GLU A 264 3.98 19.90 -23.33
N SER A 265 4.61 20.96 -22.85
CA SER A 265 4.66 22.25 -23.53
C SER A 265 5.90 23.05 -23.14
N GLU A 266 6.34 23.92 -24.03
CA GLU A 266 7.38 24.93 -23.79
C GLU A 266 6.89 26.14 -22.96
N THR A 267 5.58 26.26 -22.74
CA THR A 267 4.99 27.32 -21.93
C THR A 267 3.98 26.77 -20.92
N LEU A 268 3.82 27.43 -19.78
CA LEU A 268 2.82 27.03 -18.79
C LEU A 268 1.38 27.17 -19.31
N ASP A 269 1.08 28.26 -20.03
CA ASP A 269 -0.23 28.45 -20.63
C ASP A 269 -0.54 27.35 -21.65
N GLY A 270 0.45 26.99 -22.49
CA GLY A 270 0.33 25.90 -23.44
C GLY A 270 0.23 24.52 -22.78
N LEU A 271 0.80 24.31 -21.60
CA LEU A 271 0.60 23.11 -20.81
C LEU A 271 -0.82 23.06 -20.25
N ILE A 272 -1.25 24.15 -19.57
CA ILE A 272 -2.56 24.24 -18.93
C ILE A 272 -3.70 24.10 -19.95
N ALA A 273 -3.52 24.63 -21.16
CA ALA A 273 -4.49 24.49 -22.24
C ALA A 273 -4.71 23.02 -22.71
N GLN A 274 -3.80 22.11 -22.36
CA GLN A 274 -3.90 20.67 -22.68
C GLN A 274 -4.47 19.85 -21.50
N LEU A 275 -4.74 20.45 -20.35
CA LEU A 275 -5.29 19.73 -19.20
C LEU A 275 -6.78 19.52 -19.38
N ASP A 276 -7.17 18.27 -19.68
CA ASP A 276 -8.58 17.92 -19.87
C ASP A 276 -9.40 18.21 -18.60
N GLU A 277 -10.58 18.81 -18.79
CA GLU A 277 -11.58 19.07 -17.74
C GLU A 277 -11.12 20.01 -16.60
N VAL A 278 -10.01 20.74 -16.76
CA VAL A 278 -9.51 21.68 -15.76
C VAL A 278 -9.98 23.09 -16.09
N ASP A 279 -10.38 23.85 -15.06
CA ASP A 279 -10.58 25.30 -15.19
C ASP A 279 -9.23 25.98 -15.47
N GLN A 280 -9.03 26.34 -16.72
CA GLN A 280 -7.75 26.86 -17.21
C GLN A 280 -7.41 28.25 -16.65
N GLU A 281 -8.42 29.12 -16.48
CA GLU A 281 -8.21 30.46 -15.92
C GLU A 281 -7.75 30.35 -14.46
N GLN A 282 -8.45 29.54 -13.66
CA GLN A 282 -8.07 29.29 -12.28
C GLN A 282 -6.72 28.58 -12.18
N ALA A 283 -6.42 27.60 -13.04
CA ALA A 283 -5.15 26.89 -13.06
C ALA A 283 -3.98 27.84 -13.34
N CYS A 284 -4.11 28.76 -14.31
CA CYS A 284 -3.12 29.80 -14.56
C CYS A 284 -2.91 30.70 -13.34
N ALA A 285 -4.00 31.15 -12.70
CA ALA A 285 -3.93 31.95 -11.49
C ALA A 285 -3.26 31.19 -10.32
N THR A 286 -3.60 29.92 -10.14
CA THR A 286 -3.01 29.05 -9.10
C THR A 286 -1.51 28.87 -9.29
N VAL A 287 -1.07 28.57 -10.52
CA VAL A 287 0.36 28.39 -10.83
C VAL A 287 1.12 29.70 -10.67
N ALA A 288 0.56 30.83 -11.10
CA ALA A 288 1.17 32.14 -10.92
C ALA A 288 1.32 32.50 -9.43
N ALA A 289 0.28 32.28 -8.63
CA ALA A 289 0.31 32.50 -7.18
C ALA A 289 1.32 31.58 -6.48
N PHE A 290 1.39 30.30 -6.88
CA PHE A 290 2.38 29.38 -6.37
C PHE A 290 3.80 29.86 -6.68
N ASN A 291 4.11 30.19 -7.93
CA ASN A 291 5.44 30.65 -8.33
C ASN A 291 5.86 31.92 -7.58
N ALA A 292 4.93 32.85 -7.34
CA ALA A 292 5.19 34.07 -6.59
C ALA A 292 5.44 33.83 -5.08
N ALA A 293 4.90 32.73 -4.53
CA ALA A 293 5.00 32.38 -3.12
C ALA A 293 6.24 31.54 -2.78
N VAL A 294 6.97 31.01 -3.79
CA VAL A 294 8.15 30.15 -3.57
C VAL A 294 9.29 30.95 -2.97
N ASP A 295 9.85 30.43 -1.87
CA ASP A 295 11.09 30.94 -1.28
C ASP A 295 12.26 30.72 -2.25
N GLN A 296 12.83 31.80 -2.75
CA GLN A 296 13.94 31.78 -3.72
C GLN A 296 15.32 31.68 -3.04
N GLU A 297 15.41 31.90 -1.73
CA GLU A 297 16.68 31.94 -1.02
C GLU A 297 17.10 30.54 -0.52
N THR A 298 16.13 29.74 -0.07
CA THR A 298 16.40 28.38 0.40
C THR A 298 16.79 27.47 -0.76
N ARG A 299 17.93 26.78 -0.61
CA ARG A 299 18.40 25.82 -1.61
C ARG A 299 17.54 24.59 -1.62
N PHE A 300 17.12 24.14 -2.81
CA PHE A 300 16.45 22.85 -3.01
C PHE A 300 17.38 21.67 -2.71
N ASP A 301 16.91 20.75 -1.87
CA ASP A 301 17.58 19.48 -1.58
C ASP A 301 16.53 18.37 -1.36
N PRO A 302 16.34 17.46 -2.35
CA PRO A 302 15.32 16.40 -2.23
C PRO A 302 15.66 15.32 -1.22
N SER A 303 16.88 15.29 -0.70
CA SER A 303 17.34 14.27 0.25
C SER A 303 17.01 14.58 1.71
N ILE A 304 16.64 15.81 2.02
CA ILE A 304 16.26 16.28 3.35
C ILE A 304 14.93 17.03 3.29
N LYS A 305 14.30 17.28 4.42
CA LYS A 305 13.22 18.28 4.52
C LYS A 305 13.89 19.65 4.52
N ASP A 306 13.98 20.26 3.34
CA ASP A 306 14.84 21.42 3.05
C ASP A 306 14.26 22.75 3.56
N GLY A 307 12.95 22.76 3.93
CA GLY A 307 12.25 23.97 4.34
C GLY A 307 12.03 24.98 3.20
N LYS A 308 12.38 24.62 1.95
CA LYS A 308 12.07 25.46 0.78
C LYS A 308 10.58 25.43 0.52
N GLN A 309 9.90 26.48 0.93
CA GLN A 309 8.45 26.53 1.01
C GLN A 309 7.82 27.50 0.01
N ALA A 310 6.53 27.31 -0.26
CA ALA A 310 5.64 28.32 -0.82
C ALA A 310 4.62 28.67 0.27
N ALA A 311 4.82 29.82 0.91
CA ALA A 311 4.03 30.27 2.05
C ALA A 311 3.02 31.36 1.65
N GLY A 312 1.98 31.53 2.48
CA GLY A 312 0.95 32.58 2.24
C GLY A 312 -0.09 32.20 1.20
N ILE A 313 -0.05 30.97 0.69
CA ILE A 313 -1.07 30.38 -0.19
C ILE A 313 -1.75 29.18 0.51
N GLN A 314 -2.90 28.76 0.02
CA GLN A 314 -3.64 27.63 0.57
C GLN A 314 -3.92 26.58 -0.53
N PRO A 315 -3.55 25.29 -0.28
CA PRO A 315 -2.67 24.83 0.80
C PRO A 315 -1.24 25.37 0.63
N PRO A 316 -0.43 25.47 1.70
CA PRO A 316 0.98 25.80 1.57
C PRO A 316 1.73 24.61 0.91
N LYS A 317 2.99 24.83 0.49
CA LYS A 317 3.91 23.73 0.22
C LYS A 317 5.10 23.86 1.17
N SER A 318 5.24 22.94 2.12
CA SER A 318 6.14 23.09 3.27
C SER A 318 7.61 22.82 2.96
N ASN A 319 7.90 21.98 1.96
CA ASN A 319 9.27 21.64 1.53
C ASN A 319 9.29 21.49 0.00
N TRP A 320 10.50 21.51 -0.56
CA TRP A 320 10.78 21.24 -1.98
C TRP A 320 9.99 22.10 -2.97
N ALA A 321 9.58 23.28 -2.55
CA ALA A 321 8.86 24.20 -3.42
C ALA A 321 9.84 24.81 -4.42
N GLN A 322 9.69 24.46 -5.69
CA GLN A 322 10.40 25.08 -6.80
C GLN A 322 9.40 25.76 -7.73
N SER A 323 9.72 26.98 -8.18
CA SER A 323 8.92 27.65 -9.20
C SER A 323 8.86 26.78 -10.46
N LEU A 324 7.71 26.74 -11.10
CA LEU A 324 7.56 26.17 -12.43
C LEU A 324 7.95 27.27 -13.45
N ASP A 325 9.21 27.28 -13.89
CA ASP A 325 9.77 28.38 -14.71
C ASP A 325 10.77 27.89 -15.79
N THR A 326 11.07 26.61 -15.83
CA THR A 326 12.07 26.02 -16.75
C THR A 326 11.41 24.99 -17.68
N PRO A 327 11.24 25.30 -18.97
CA PRO A 327 10.66 24.35 -19.93
C PRO A 327 11.62 23.19 -20.25
N PRO A 328 11.11 22.08 -20.82
CA PRO A 328 9.70 21.82 -21.06
C PRO A 328 8.93 21.52 -19.75
N PHE A 329 7.66 21.92 -19.73
CA PHE A 329 6.73 21.61 -18.66
C PHE A 329 5.95 20.35 -18.98
N ARG A 330 5.74 19.49 -17.98
CA ARG A 330 4.98 18.23 -18.11
C ARG A 330 3.88 18.15 -17.09
N ALA A 331 2.75 17.56 -17.49
CA ALA A 331 1.67 17.23 -16.58
C ALA A 331 1.22 15.78 -16.78
N PHE A 332 1.04 15.07 -15.66
CA PHE A 332 0.66 13.66 -15.62
C PHE A 332 -0.73 13.52 -14.99
N PRO A 333 -1.71 12.92 -15.68
CA PRO A 333 -3.04 12.69 -15.12
C PRO A 333 -3.00 11.57 -14.09
N VAL A 334 -3.61 11.80 -12.93
CA VAL A 334 -3.63 10.83 -11.82
C VAL A 334 -5.03 10.63 -11.27
N THR A 335 -5.26 9.44 -10.72
CA THR A 335 -6.42 9.10 -9.91
C THR A 335 -5.97 8.45 -8.61
N GLY A 336 -6.89 8.16 -7.70
CA GLY A 336 -6.58 7.40 -6.50
C GLY A 336 -6.59 5.90 -6.75
N GLY A 337 -5.61 5.19 -6.16
CA GLY A 337 -5.58 3.74 -6.20
C GLY A 337 -5.35 3.14 -4.83
N ILE A 338 -6.07 2.07 -4.52
CA ILE A 338 -5.97 1.31 -3.27
C ILE A 338 -4.93 0.19 -3.41
N THR A 339 -4.14 -0.02 -2.34
CA THR A 339 -3.16 -1.09 -2.31
C THR A 339 -3.56 -2.20 -1.35
N PHE A 340 -4.07 -1.85 -0.16
CA PHE A 340 -4.60 -2.77 0.84
C PHE A 340 -5.43 -2.03 1.89
N THR A 341 -6.27 -2.77 2.61
CA THR A 341 -7.19 -2.27 3.62
C THR A 341 -6.58 -2.38 5.03
N TYR A 342 -7.07 -1.58 6.02
CA TYR A 342 -6.53 -1.58 7.39
C TYR A 342 -7.44 -2.31 8.38
N GLY A 343 -8.71 -2.47 8.06
CA GLY A 343 -9.64 -3.28 8.82
C GLY A 343 -9.42 -4.77 8.60
N GLY A 344 -9.63 -5.57 9.64
CA GLY A 344 -9.43 -7.02 9.58
C GLY A 344 -10.02 -7.74 10.80
N LEU A 345 -9.42 -8.85 11.17
CA LEU A 345 -9.79 -9.72 12.27
C LEU A 345 -8.96 -9.40 13.52
N GLN A 346 -9.54 -9.57 14.70
CA GLN A 346 -8.75 -9.61 15.93
C GLN A 346 -8.14 -10.99 16.10
N VAL A 347 -6.83 -11.04 16.37
CA VAL A 347 -6.10 -12.27 16.63
C VAL A 347 -5.36 -12.19 17.97
N ASP A 348 -5.05 -13.37 18.53
CA ASP A 348 -4.17 -13.47 19.69
C ASP A 348 -2.67 -13.43 19.31
N ASP A 349 -1.80 -13.67 20.27
CA ASP A 349 -0.34 -13.72 20.09
C ASP A 349 0.15 -14.90 19.23
N ARG A 350 -0.73 -15.84 18.86
CA ARG A 350 -0.48 -16.99 17.99
C ARG A 350 -1.20 -16.91 16.65
N GLY A 351 -1.79 -15.74 16.35
CA GLY A 351 -2.59 -15.56 15.14
C GLY A 351 -3.93 -16.29 15.17
N SER A 352 -4.38 -16.81 16.31
CA SER A 352 -5.70 -17.44 16.44
C SER A 352 -6.80 -16.39 16.40
N VAL A 353 -7.85 -16.61 15.64
CA VAL A 353 -8.96 -15.65 15.46
C VAL A 353 -9.85 -15.61 16.71
N LEU A 354 -10.19 -14.41 17.16
CA LEU A 354 -11.02 -14.17 18.34
C LEU A 354 -12.47 -13.84 17.97
N ARG A 355 -13.40 -14.22 18.85
CA ARG A 355 -14.79 -13.77 18.85
C ARG A 355 -14.96 -12.46 19.64
N ASP A 356 -16.14 -11.87 19.57
CA ASP A 356 -16.47 -10.64 20.31
C ASP A 356 -16.34 -10.79 21.83
N ASP A 357 -16.59 -11.99 22.36
CA ASP A 357 -16.47 -12.31 23.78
C ASP A 357 -15.02 -12.62 24.22
N GLY A 358 -14.08 -12.54 23.29
CA GLY A 358 -12.65 -12.83 23.51
C GLY A 358 -12.30 -14.33 23.48
N SER A 359 -13.26 -15.23 23.22
CA SER A 359 -12.98 -16.65 23.03
C SER A 359 -12.34 -16.92 21.68
N LEU A 360 -11.56 -18.00 21.57
CA LEU A 360 -10.93 -18.42 20.32
C LEU A 360 -11.95 -19.11 19.38
N ILE A 361 -11.80 -18.88 18.07
CA ILE A 361 -12.37 -19.78 17.07
C ILE A 361 -11.38 -20.92 16.89
N GLU A 362 -11.65 -22.03 17.55
CA GLU A 362 -10.75 -23.19 17.55
C GLU A 362 -10.41 -23.67 16.13
N GLY A 363 -9.11 -23.84 15.85
CA GLY A 363 -8.61 -24.29 14.56
C GLY A 363 -8.57 -23.24 13.46
N LEU A 364 -8.96 -21.96 13.74
CA LEU A 364 -8.90 -20.87 12.79
C LEU A 364 -7.82 -19.86 13.18
N HIS A 365 -6.93 -19.56 12.23
CA HIS A 365 -5.88 -18.56 12.37
C HIS A 365 -5.95 -17.57 11.20
N ALA A 366 -5.37 -16.38 11.37
CA ALA A 366 -5.26 -15.38 10.31
C ALA A 366 -3.92 -14.67 10.35
N CYS A 367 -3.46 -14.21 9.18
CA CYS A 367 -2.23 -13.44 9.05
C CYS A 367 -2.28 -12.44 7.89
N GLY A 368 -1.23 -11.64 7.78
CA GLY A 368 -1.12 -10.64 6.73
C GLY A 368 -2.12 -9.52 6.89
N GLU A 369 -2.69 -9.09 5.79
CA GLU A 369 -3.66 -8.00 5.73
C GLU A 369 -4.96 -8.29 6.49
N LEU A 370 -5.30 -9.58 6.67
CA LEU A 370 -6.46 -9.99 7.46
C LEU A 370 -6.35 -9.62 8.95
N VAL A 371 -5.16 -9.30 9.46
CA VAL A 371 -4.98 -8.87 10.85
C VAL A 371 -5.26 -7.37 10.95
N GLY A 372 -6.36 -7.01 11.60
CA GLY A 372 -6.73 -5.64 11.89
C GLY A 372 -5.85 -5.00 12.98
N GLY A 373 -5.91 -3.66 13.12
CA GLY A 373 -5.24 -2.92 14.20
C GLY A 373 -3.75 -2.62 13.97
N VAL A 374 -3.13 -3.17 12.92
CA VAL A 374 -1.72 -2.91 12.58
C VAL A 374 -1.54 -1.51 12.00
N PHE A 375 -2.45 -1.08 11.12
CA PHE A 375 -2.44 0.25 10.50
C PHE A 375 -3.72 0.99 10.86
N ILE A 376 -3.60 2.27 11.21
CA ILE A 376 -4.73 3.10 11.65
C ILE A 376 -4.89 4.31 10.74
N GLY A 377 -4.09 5.35 10.92
CA GLY A 377 -4.19 6.60 10.16
C GLY A 377 -3.17 6.73 9.03
N GLY A 378 -2.30 5.75 8.84
CA GLY A 378 -1.27 5.78 7.81
C GLY A 378 -0.36 4.55 7.83
N TYR A 379 0.65 4.59 6.96
CA TYR A 379 1.49 3.44 6.64
C TYR A 379 2.96 3.85 6.50
N PRO A 380 3.86 3.34 7.35
CA PRO A 380 5.30 3.49 7.13
C PRO A 380 5.75 2.58 5.98
N GLY A 381 6.47 3.12 5.01
CA GLY A 381 6.95 2.36 3.86
C GLY A 381 7.69 1.08 4.25
N GLY A 382 7.35 -0.06 3.63
CA GLY A 382 7.93 -1.39 3.89
C GLY A 382 7.26 -2.20 5.01
N SER A 383 6.40 -1.60 5.83
CA SER A 383 5.81 -2.29 6.98
C SER A 383 4.74 -3.33 6.64
N GLY A 384 4.09 -3.25 5.47
CA GLY A 384 3.04 -4.20 5.08
C GLY A 384 3.57 -5.61 4.85
N LEU A 385 4.62 -5.78 4.05
CA LEU A 385 5.26 -7.09 3.83
C LEU A 385 5.87 -7.62 5.13
N THR A 386 6.49 -6.75 5.94
CA THR A 386 7.03 -7.13 7.24
C THR A 386 5.92 -7.61 8.18
N SER A 387 4.76 -6.94 8.20
CA SER A 387 3.59 -7.38 8.97
C SER A 387 3.11 -8.75 8.51
N GLY A 388 3.00 -8.96 7.17
CA GLY A 388 2.66 -10.26 6.60
C GLY A 388 3.58 -11.39 7.09
N ALA A 389 4.89 -11.14 7.10
CA ALA A 389 5.88 -12.11 7.57
C ALA A 389 5.80 -12.37 9.09
N VAL A 390 5.64 -11.30 9.91
CA VAL A 390 5.54 -11.42 11.39
C VAL A 390 4.30 -12.22 11.77
N PHE A 391 3.13 -11.81 11.31
CA PHE A 391 1.88 -12.48 11.65
C PHE A 391 1.74 -13.84 10.96
N GLY A 392 2.30 -14.02 9.75
CA GLY A 392 2.37 -15.32 9.08
C GLY A 392 3.16 -16.36 9.87
N ARG A 393 4.33 -15.95 10.41
CA ARG A 393 5.13 -16.79 11.29
C ARG A 393 4.41 -17.18 12.57
N ARG A 394 3.72 -16.23 13.22
CA ARG A 394 2.90 -16.47 14.42
C ARG A 394 1.74 -17.43 14.15
N ALA A 395 0.97 -17.17 13.10
CA ALA A 395 -0.16 -18.02 12.71
C ALA A 395 0.26 -19.44 12.34
N GLY A 396 1.39 -19.58 11.63
CA GLY A 396 1.96 -20.90 11.31
C GLY A 396 2.35 -21.70 12.56
N LEU A 397 3.00 -21.06 13.54
CA LEU A 397 3.32 -21.71 14.83
C LEU A 397 2.06 -22.05 15.61
N GLY A 398 1.07 -21.16 15.68
CA GLY A 398 -0.21 -21.40 16.35
C GLY A 398 -0.98 -22.57 15.74
N ALA A 399 -1.03 -22.65 14.41
CA ALA A 399 -1.68 -23.73 13.69
C ALA A 399 -1.00 -25.09 13.95
N ALA A 400 0.35 -25.13 13.96
CA ALA A 400 1.11 -26.35 14.27
C ALA A 400 0.85 -26.86 15.71
N ASP A 401 0.78 -25.95 16.68
CA ASP A 401 0.48 -26.29 18.09
C ASP A 401 -0.97 -26.81 18.21
N SER A 402 -1.91 -26.25 17.50
CA SER A 402 -3.31 -26.68 17.47
C SER A 402 -3.46 -28.11 16.93
N GLY A 403 -2.67 -28.47 15.90
CA GLY A 403 -2.59 -29.82 15.35
C GLY A 403 -1.97 -30.85 16.33
N SER A 404 -0.94 -30.42 17.06
CA SER A 404 -0.24 -31.29 18.03
C SER A 404 -1.10 -31.66 19.25
N ARG A 405 -1.97 -30.76 19.70
CA ARG A 405 -2.90 -31.03 20.80
C ARG A 405 -3.93 -32.08 20.46
N ARG A 406 -4.42 -32.12 19.20
CA ARG A 406 -5.37 -33.12 18.71
C ARG A 406 -4.78 -34.53 18.78
N ASN A 407 -3.52 -34.70 18.38
CA ASN A 407 -2.86 -36.01 18.37
C ASN A 407 -2.58 -36.57 19.78
N ARG A 408 -2.56 -35.71 20.83
CA ARG A 408 -2.39 -36.13 22.22
C ARG A 408 -3.70 -36.42 22.94
N GLY A 409 -4.84 -35.97 22.40
CA GLY A 409 -6.16 -36.14 23.02
C GLY A 409 -7.04 -37.22 22.41
N ALA A 410 -6.59 -37.91 21.34
CA ALA A 410 -7.33 -39.05 20.79
C ALA A 410 -7.07 -40.27 21.71
N PRO A 411 -8.11 -40.88 22.33
CA PRO A 411 -7.95 -42.17 23.03
C PRO A 411 -7.58 -43.20 21.99
N ALA A 412 -6.59 -44.06 22.34
CA ALA A 412 -6.11 -45.18 21.56
C ALA A 412 -7.21 -46.24 21.38
#